data_dec77e440e8de7b4f27453a3dbd3fcf9
#
_entry.id   dec77e440e8de7b4f27453a3dbd3fcf9
#
_cell.length_a   1.000
_cell.length_b   1.000
_cell.length_c   1.000
_cell.angle_alpha   90.00
_cell.angle_beta   90.00
_cell.angle_gamma   90.00
#
_symmetry.space_group_name_H-M   'P 1'
#
loop_
_entity.id
_entity.type
_entity.pdbx_description
1 polymer ?
#
loop_
_entity_poly.entity_id
_entity_poly.type
_entity_poly.pdbx_seq_one_letter_code
_entity_poly.pdbx_strand_id
1 'polypeptide(L)'
;VAASGQLKSIAVGLLKIANDLRWLGSGPRAGIGEITLPEVQPGSSIMPGKVNPVIAESVAMVSAQVIGNDTTIAIAGQSGNFELNVMMPVAAHNLLESIDLLSTSAVNFAHQCVNGLEATGKGPEMVMQGLTIGTALAPIIGYDVAAGIVHEASVSGENIREVALRMTDLTEEQLDEILEPLSMTEPKA
;
A
#
# COMPACT_ATOMS: atom_id res chain seq x y z
N VAL A 1 -27.57 -2.39 9.69
CA VAL A 1 -27.06 -1.60 8.55
C VAL A 1 -25.87 -0.74 8.99
N ALA A 2 -26.02 0.18 9.95
CA ALA A 2 -24.93 1.09 10.34
C ALA A 2 -23.66 0.35 10.81
N ALA A 3 -23.78 -0.64 11.70
CA ALA A 3 -22.66 -1.46 12.16
C ALA A 3 -21.98 -2.21 11.00
N SER A 4 -22.77 -2.78 10.08
CA SER A 4 -22.26 -3.45 8.89
C SER A 4 -21.48 -2.49 7.97
N GLY A 5 -21.98 -1.27 7.79
CA GLY A 5 -21.28 -0.23 7.02
C GLY A 5 -19.90 0.12 7.60
N GLN A 6 -19.73 0.10 8.94
CA GLN A 6 -18.42 0.29 9.57
C GLN A 6 -17.48 -0.90 9.31
N LEU A 7 -17.99 -2.14 9.37
CA LEU A 7 -17.21 -3.33 9.02
C LEU A 7 -16.76 -3.30 7.55
N LYS A 8 -17.64 -2.88 6.63
CA LYS A 8 -17.28 -2.65 5.23
C LYS A 8 -16.17 -1.61 5.08
N SER A 9 -16.24 -0.51 5.82
CA SER A 9 -15.20 0.54 5.77
C SER A 9 -13.83 -0.04 6.19
N ILE A 10 -13.79 -0.85 7.26
CA ILE A 10 -12.58 -1.56 7.68
C ILE A 10 -12.10 -2.53 6.59
N ALA A 11 -13.00 -3.32 6.01
CA ALA A 11 -12.68 -4.27 4.94
C ALA A 11 -12.04 -3.57 3.71
N VAL A 12 -12.58 -2.42 3.31
CA VAL A 12 -12.01 -1.61 2.20
C VAL A 12 -10.59 -1.16 2.53
N GLY A 13 -10.33 -0.69 3.75
CA GLY A 13 -8.99 -0.31 4.20
C GLY A 13 -8.02 -1.50 4.21
N LEU A 14 -8.44 -2.63 4.75
CA LEU A 14 -7.62 -3.85 4.79
C LEU A 14 -7.33 -4.40 3.39
N LEU A 15 -8.30 -4.35 2.47
CA LEU A 15 -8.11 -4.76 1.07
C LEU A 15 -7.03 -3.91 0.39
N LYS A 16 -7.06 -2.60 0.60
CA LYS A 16 -6.06 -1.67 0.07
C LYS A 16 -4.68 -2.00 0.60
N ILE A 17 -4.52 -2.14 1.92
CA ILE A 17 -3.24 -2.48 2.56
C ILE A 17 -2.72 -3.83 2.06
N ALA A 18 -3.56 -4.85 2.01
CA ALA A 18 -3.18 -6.18 1.54
C ALA A 18 -2.69 -6.15 0.08
N ASN A 19 -3.35 -5.41 -0.79
CA ASN A 19 -2.92 -5.26 -2.18
C ASN A 19 -1.60 -4.50 -2.29
N ASP A 20 -1.40 -3.43 -1.52
CA ASP A 20 -0.12 -2.71 -1.51
C ASP A 20 1.03 -3.63 -1.10
N LEU A 21 0.88 -4.39 -0.01
CA LEU A 21 1.91 -5.33 0.43
C LEU A 21 2.21 -6.41 -0.63
N ARG A 22 1.19 -6.88 -1.36
CA ARG A 22 1.39 -7.83 -2.47
C ARG A 22 2.21 -7.22 -3.61
N TRP A 23 1.98 -5.95 -3.95
CA TRP A 23 2.75 -5.25 -4.97
C TRP A 23 4.17 -4.93 -4.49
N LEU A 24 4.32 -4.36 -3.31
CA LEU A 24 5.62 -4.00 -2.73
C LEU A 24 6.51 -5.24 -2.54
N GLY A 25 5.93 -6.39 -2.17
CA GLY A 25 6.64 -7.66 -2.03
C GLY A 25 6.82 -8.44 -3.33
N SER A 26 6.40 -7.92 -4.49
CA SER A 26 6.53 -8.63 -5.77
C SER A 26 7.99 -8.72 -6.22
N GLY A 27 8.39 -9.88 -6.67
CA GLY A 27 9.78 -10.09 -7.11
C GLY A 27 10.25 -11.52 -6.85
N PRO A 28 11.51 -11.72 -6.39
CA PRO A 28 12.49 -10.73 -5.88
C PRO A 28 13.28 -9.97 -6.96
N ARG A 29 13.39 -10.50 -8.19
CA ARG A 29 14.22 -9.89 -9.23
C ARG A 29 13.44 -9.04 -10.21
N ALA A 30 12.31 -9.57 -10.71
CA ALA A 30 11.43 -8.92 -11.69
C ALA A 30 10.12 -8.50 -11.02
N GLY A 31 10.17 -7.43 -10.24
CA GLY A 31 9.05 -6.87 -9.49
C GLY A 31 9.50 -5.67 -8.67
N ILE A 32 8.59 -5.07 -7.91
CA ILE A 32 8.90 -3.91 -7.07
C ILE A 32 9.94 -4.32 -6.02
N GLY A 33 9.62 -5.32 -5.18
CA GLY A 33 10.57 -5.92 -4.24
C GLY A 33 11.14 -4.97 -3.18
N GLU A 34 10.38 -3.95 -2.80
CA GLU A 34 10.78 -3.00 -1.74
C GLU A 34 10.70 -3.61 -0.34
N ILE A 35 9.86 -4.65 -0.19
CA ILE A 35 9.71 -5.40 1.05
C ILE A 35 9.81 -6.90 0.78
N THR A 36 10.16 -7.66 1.81
CA THR A 36 9.98 -9.12 1.86
C THR A 36 8.86 -9.46 2.83
N LEU A 37 8.05 -10.44 2.46
CA LEU A 37 6.97 -10.98 3.28
C LEU A 37 7.37 -12.33 3.86
N PRO A 38 6.85 -12.70 5.06
CA PRO A 38 7.09 -14.01 5.65
C PRO A 38 6.67 -15.15 4.73
N GLU A 39 7.52 -16.16 4.63
CA GLU A 39 7.26 -17.37 3.88
C GLU A 39 6.51 -18.36 4.76
N VAL A 40 5.19 -18.50 4.57
CA VAL A 40 4.35 -19.32 5.43
C VAL A 40 3.99 -20.68 4.83
N GLN A 41 4.20 -20.84 3.50
CA GLN A 41 4.00 -22.12 2.80
C GLN A 41 4.70 -22.13 1.45
N PRO A 42 4.98 -23.33 0.86
CA PRO A 42 5.45 -23.42 -0.52
C PRO A 42 4.46 -22.77 -1.50
N GLY A 43 4.96 -21.93 -2.39
CA GLY A 43 4.13 -21.15 -3.30
C GLY A 43 3.59 -21.91 -4.52
N SER A 44 4.20 -23.06 -4.87
CA SER A 44 3.81 -23.82 -6.07
C SER A 44 4.41 -25.22 -6.04
N SER A 45 3.69 -26.21 -6.58
CA SER A 45 4.18 -27.57 -6.79
C SER A 45 5.06 -27.73 -8.04
N ILE A 46 5.00 -26.78 -8.98
CA ILE A 46 5.69 -26.83 -10.28
C ILE A 46 6.78 -25.77 -10.46
N MET A 47 6.82 -24.75 -9.59
CA MET A 47 7.83 -23.69 -9.63
C MET A 47 8.63 -23.68 -8.32
N PRO A 48 9.80 -24.35 -8.27
CA PRO A 48 10.64 -24.35 -7.07
C PRO A 48 11.03 -22.94 -6.64
N GLY A 49 10.96 -22.66 -5.34
CA GLY A 49 11.32 -21.36 -4.78
C GLY A 49 10.30 -20.24 -4.99
N LYS A 50 9.11 -20.53 -5.55
CA LYS A 50 8.02 -19.56 -5.63
C LYS A 50 7.41 -19.34 -4.24
N VAL A 51 7.30 -18.10 -3.81
CA VAL A 51 6.59 -17.67 -2.61
C VAL A 51 5.37 -16.85 -3.02
N ASN A 52 4.20 -17.18 -2.47
CA ASN A 52 2.97 -16.40 -2.68
C ASN A 52 2.64 -15.63 -1.41
N PRO A 53 2.11 -14.39 -1.51
CA PRO A 53 1.66 -13.59 -0.37
C PRO A 53 0.28 -14.06 0.14
N VAL A 54 0.17 -15.36 0.52
CA VAL A 54 -1.11 -16.03 0.76
C VAL A 54 -1.93 -15.43 1.89
N ILE A 55 -1.29 -14.84 2.89
CA ILE A 55 -1.99 -14.18 3.99
C ILE A 55 -2.66 -12.90 3.49
N ALA A 56 -1.95 -12.07 2.72
CA ALA A 56 -2.53 -10.89 2.11
C ALA A 56 -3.63 -11.24 1.07
N GLU A 57 -3.47 -12.35 0.35
CA GLU A 57 -4.53 -12.87 -0.55
C GLU A 57 -5.78 -13.28 0.23
N SER A 58 -5.62 -13.94 1.37
CA SER A 58 -6.72 -14.29 2.27
C SER A 58 -7.47 -13.05 2.78
N VAL A 59 -6.74 -12.00 3.19
CA VAL A 59 -7.34 -10.72 3.60
C VAL A 59 -8.16 -10.10 2.46
N ALA A 60 -7.65 -10.15 1.23
CA ALA A 60 -8.38 -9.63 0.06
C ALA A 60 -9.69 -10.39 -0.16
N MET A 61 -9.69 -11.73 -0.03
CA MET A 61 -10.90 -12.56 -0.15
C MET A 61 -11.90 -12.29 0.96
N VAL A 62 -11.46 -12.22 2.21
CA VAL A 62 -12.29 -11.86 3.36
C VAL A 62 -12.93 -10.48 3.17
N SER A 63 -12.15 -9.51 2.73
CA SER A 63 -12.66 -8.16 2.48
C SER A 63 -13.76 -8.14 1.43
N ALA A 64 -13.60 -8.88 0.34
CA ALA A 64 -14.61 -9.01 -0.70
C ALA A 64 -15.90 -9.63 -0.16
N GLN A 65 -15.80 -10.68 0.68
CA GLN A 65 -16.96 -11.32 1.30
C GLN A 65 -17.71 -10.36 2.22
N VAL A 66 -17.00 -9.61 3.08
CA VAL A 66 -17.62 -8.63 4.00
C VAL A 66 -18.32 -7.50 3.24
N ILE A 67 -17.76 -7.03 2.13
CA ILE A 67 -18.42 -6.03 1.26
C ILE A 67 -19.73 -6.61 0.67
N GLY A 68 -19.73 -7.87 0.26
CA GLY A 68 -20.91 -8.57 -0.21
C GLY A 68 -21.97 -8.74 0.88
N ASN A 69 -21.57 -9.11 2.08
CA ASN A 69 -22.43 -9.24 3.25
C ASN A 69 -23.13 -7.91 3.61
N ASP A 70 -22.40 -6.78 3.54
CA ASP A 70 -22.98 -5.45 3.78
C ASP A 70 -24.09 -5.13 2.78
N THR A 71 -23.92 -5.49 1.51
CA THR A 71 -24.96 -5.31 0.50
C THR A 71 -26.22 -6.14 0.85
N THR A 72 -26.04 -7.38 1.28
CA THR A 72 -27.15 -8.23 1.74
C THR A 72 -27.86 -7.62 2.95
N ILE A 73 -27.12 -7.10 3.91
CA ILE A 73 -27.67 -6.47 5.13
C ILE A 73 -28.42 -5.17 4.76
N ALA A 74 -27.92 -4.38 3.80
CA ALA A 74 -28.59 -3.19 3.35
C ALA A 74 -29.95 -3.51 2.70
N ILE A 75 -30.00 -4.55 1.84
CA ILE A 75 -31.24 -5.05 1.24
C ILE A 75 -32.20 -5.54 2.35
N ALA A 76 -31.70 -6.32 3.30
CA ALA A 76 -32.51 -6.80 4.41
C ALA A 76 -33.08 -5.64 5.24
N GLY A 77 -32.28 -4.62 5.50
CA GLY A 77 -32.71 -3.44 6.28
C GLY A 77 -33.84 -2.65 5.63
N GLN A 78 -33.88 -2.56 4.29
CA GLN A 78 -34.93 -1.83 3.56
C GLN A 78 -36.21 -2.68 3.31
N SER A 79 -36.16 -3.99 3.59
CA SER A 79 -37.24 -4.91 3.23
C SER A 79 -38.32 -5.05 4.31
N GLY A 80 -38.35 -4.15 5.31
CA GLY A 80 -39.40 -4.11 6.31
C GLY A 80 -40.75 -3.72 5.72
N ASN A 81 -41.82 -4.32 6.27
CA ASN A 81 -43.19 -4.00 5.92
C ASN A 81 -43.91 -3.52 7.19
N PHE A 82 -44.25 -2.23 7.25
CA PHE A 82 -44.76 -1.55 8.42
C PHE A 82 -43.81 -1.75 9.61
N GLU A 83 -44.24 -2.33 10.71
CA GLU A 83 -43.47 -2.54 11.94
C GLU A 83 -42.81 -3.92 12.02
N LEU A 84 -42.79 -4.69 10.91
CA LEU A 84 -42.22 -6.05 10.84
C LEU A 84 -41.13 -6.15 9.76
N ASN A 85 -40.05 -6.84 10.07
CA ASN A 85 -39.03 -7.22 9.08
C ASN A 85 -38.73 -8.71 9.18
N VAL A 86 -39.08 -9.46 8.13
CA VAL A 86 -38.87 -10.92 8.05
C VAL A 86 -37.44 -11.30 7.70
N MET A 87 -36.59 -10.34 7.30
CA MET A 87 -35.21 -10.59 6.85
C MET A 87 -34.16 -10.46 7.97
N MET A 88 -34.59 -10.30 9.24
CA MET A 88 -33.64 -10.24 10.37
C MET A 88 -32.68 -11.43 10.46
N PRO A 89 -33.09 -12.69 10.20
CA PRO A 89 -32.17 -13.83 10.26
C PRO A 89 -31.00 -13.72 9.28
N VAL A 90 -31.23 -13.32 8.02
CA VAL A 90 -30.16 -13.15 7.02
C VAL A 90 -29.28 -11.95 7.35
N ALA A 91 -29.85 -10.87 7.89
CA ALA A 91 -29.06 -9.72 8.35
C ALA A 91 -28.15 -10.11 9.53
N ALA A 92 -28.67 -10.85 10.50
CA ALA A 92 -27.88 -11.33 11.63
C ALA A 92 -26.77 -12.30 11.21
N HIS A 93 -27.07 -13.27 10.32
CA HIS A 93 -26.08 -14.19 9.78
C HIS A 93 -24.90 -13.46 9.13
N ASN A 94 -25.18 -12.59 8.16
CA ASN A 94 -24.14 -11.87 7.43
C ASN A 94 -23.35 -10.88 8.32
N LEU A 95 -23.99 -10.29 9.35
CA LEU A 95 -23.29 -9.41 10.29
C LEU A 95 -22.31 -10.19 11.16
N LEU A 96 -22.76 -11.31 11.75
CA LEU A 96 -21.92 -12.15 12.62
C LEU A 96 -20.78 -12.78 11.82
N GLU A 97 -21.04 -13.29 10.63
CA GLU A 97 -20.01 -13.81 9.72
C GLU A 97 -18.95 -12.73 9.41
N SER A 98 -19.38 -11.51 9.12
CA SER A 98 -18.46 -10.40 8.84
C SER A 98 -17.56 -10.06 10.04
N ILE A 99 -18.10 -10.14 11.26
CA ILE A 99 -17.32 -9.93 12.49
C ILE A 99 -16.28 -11.04 12.67
N ASP A 100 -16.68 -12.29 12.51
CA ASP A 100 -15.78 -13.44 12.66
C ASP A 100 -14.67 -13.44 11.61
N LEU A 101 -15.01 -13.21 10.35
CA LEU A 101 -14.05 -13.16 9.25
C LEU A 101 -13.05 -12.02 9.44
N LEU A 102 -13.50 -10.81 9.75
CA LEU A 102 -12.61 -9.67 9.93
C LEU A 102 -11.72 -9.82 11.16
N SER A 103 -12.27 -10.25 12.29
CA SER A 103 -11.48 -10.40 13.52
C SER A 103 -10.38 -11.45 13.36
N THR A 104 -10.73 -12.62 12.83
CA THR A 104 -9.77 -13.70 12.61
C THR A 104 -8.72 -13.33 11.57
N SER A 105 -9.17 -12.73 10.46
CA SER A 105 -8.28 -12.29 9.38
C SER A 105 -7.31 -11.22 9.83
N ALA A 106 -7.75 -10.23 10.61
CA ALA A 106 -6.89 -9.15 11.11
C ALA A 106 -5.78 -9.68 12.02
N VAL A 107 -6.11 -10.60 12.93
CA VAL A 107 -5.12 -11.26 13.81
C VAL A 107 -4.12 -12.06 12.99
N ASN A 108 -4.60 -12.87 12.04
CA ASN A 108 -3.74 -13.67 11.16
C ASN A 108 -2.83 -12.78 10.31
N PHE A 109 -3.36 -11.70 9.75
CA PHE A 109 -2.61 -10.74 8.95
C PHE A 109 -1.49 -10.07 9.76
N ALA A 110 -1.82 -9.63 10.98
CA ALA A 110 -0.82 -9.03 11.87
C ALA A 110 0.32 -10.00 12.18
N HIS A 111 -0.02 -11.24 12.59
CA HIS A 111 0.97 -12.20 13.08
C HIS A 111 1.78 -12.89 11.98
N GLN A 112 1.16 -13.23 10.86
CA GLN A 112 1.81 -14.03 9.81
C GLN A 112 2.24 -13.24 8.58
N CYS A 113 1.94 -11.93 8.53
CA CYS A 113 2.36 -11.06 7.42
C CYS A 113 3.08 -9.83 7.94
N VAL A 114 2.39 -8.97 8.71
CA VAL A 114 2.92 -7.65 9.08
C VAL A 114 4.11 -7.73 10.05
N ASN A 115 4.02 -8.56 11.08
CA ASN A 115 5.08 -8.68 12.10
C ASN A 115 6.42 -9.24 11.57
N GLY A 116 6.42 -9.88 10.43
CA GLY A 116 7.63 -10.43 9.82
C GLY A 116 8.03 -9.73 8.52
N LEU A 117 7.48 -8.56 8.27
CA LEU A 117 7.78 -7.74 7.11
C LEU A 117 9.15 -7.07 7.28
N GLU A 118 10.00 -7.16 6.25
CA GLU A 118 11.31 -6.54 6.24
C GLU A 118 11.45 -5.62 5.02
N ALA A 119 12.05 -4.44 5.23
CA ALA A 119 12.41 -3.53 4.14
C ALA A 119 13.65 -4.05 3.41
N THR A 120 13.68 -3.87 2.08
CA THR A 120 14.87 -4.14 1.27
C THR A 120 15.61 -2.86 0.91
N GLY A 121 16.79 -2.96 0.31
CA GLY A 121 17.52 -1.80 -0.23
C GLY A 121 16.91 -1.18 -1.48
N LYS A 122 15.96 -1.86 -2.16
CA LYS A 122 15.39 -1.38 -3.43
C LYS A 122 14.56 -0.10 -3.30
N GLY A 123 13.81 0.06 -2.19
CA GLY A 123 13.01 1.26 -1.99
C GLY A 123 13.87 2.53 -1.99
N PRO A 124 14.91 2.65 -1.14
CA PRO A 124 15.84 3.77 -1.18
C PRO A 124 16.53 3.97 -2.54
N GLU A 125 16.98 2.89 -3.20
CA GLU A 125 17.58 2.97 -4.53
C GLU A 125 16.62 3.55 -5.58
N MET A 126 15.37 3.11 -5.60
CA MET A 126 14.35 3.60 -6.53
C MET A 126 13.98 5.06 -6.27
N VAL A 127 13.95 5.51 -5.02
CA VAL A 127 13.72 6.90 -4.67
C VAL A 127 14.83 7.78 -5.25
N MET A 128 16.09 7.38 -5.09
CA MET A 128 17.24 8.13 -5.60
C MET A 128 17.32 8.17 -7.14
N GLN A 129 16.76 7.16 -7.81
CA GLN A 129 16.63 7.14 -9.27
C GLN A 129 15.38 7.87 -9.77
N GLY A 130 14.42 8.15 -8.88
CA GLY A 130 13.14 8.77 -9.22
C GLY A 130 13.28 10.27 -9.49
N LEU A 131 12.47 10.77 -10.42
CA LEU A 131 12.44 12.22 -10.75
C LEU A 131 11.76 13.06 -9.65
N THR A 132 10.91 12.46 -8.85
CA THR A 132 10.15 13.16 -7.79
C THR A 132 11.01 13.74 -6.69
N ILE A 133 12.20 13.19 -6.46
CA ILE A 133 13.18 13.71 -5.50
C ILE A 133 13.62 15.14 -5.85
N GLY A 134 13.57 15.54 -7.12
CA GLY A 134 13.85 16.89 -7.59
C GLY A 134 12.93 17.97 -6.99
N THR A 135 11.80 17.57 -6.39
CA THR A 135 10.90 18.50 -5.67
C THR A 135 11.60 19.18 -4.50
N ALA A 136 12.58 18.53 -3.87
CA ALA A 136 13.35 19.10 -2.77
C ALA A 136 14.23 20.30 -3.20
N LEU A 137 14.58 20.40 -4.45
CA LEU A 137 15.37 21.50 -4.99
C LEU A 137 14.58 22.82 -5.10
N ALA A 138 13.28 22.75 -5.36
CA ALA A 138 12.46 23.91 -5.67
C ALA A 138 12.47 25.00 -4.58
N PRO A 139 12.44 24.72 -3.27
CA PRO A 139 12.54 25.74 -2.24
C PRO A 139 13.91 26.47 -2.18
N ILE A 140 14.95 25.84 -2.70
CA ILE A 140 16.34 26.33 -2.62
C ILE A 140 16.74 27.13 -3.87
N ILE A 141 16.47 26.57 -5.05
CA ILE A 141 16.91 27.13 -6.34
C ILE A 141 15.77 27.72 -7.18
N GLY A 142 14.54 27.68 -6.66
CA GLY A 142 13.33 28.12 -7.38
C GLY A 142 12.74 27.05 -8.29
N TYR A 143 11.42 27.17 -8.52
CA TYR A 143 10.63 26.18 -9.25
C TYR A 143 11.12 25.98 -10.70
N ASP A 144 11.37 27.06 -11.43
CA ASP A 144 11.71 26.97 -12.85
C ASP A 144 13.04 26.27 -13.10
N VAL A 145 14.04 26.53 -12.26
CA VAL A 145 15.35 25.86 -12.32
C VAL A 145 15.21 24.38 -11.94
N ALA A 146 14.48 24.07 -10.87
CA ALA A 146 14.23 22.70 -10.45
C ALA A 146 13.46 21.92 -11.54
N ALA A 147 12.46 22.53 -12.18
CA ALA A 147 11.73 21.92 -13.28
C ALA A 147 12.63 21.66 -14.51
N GLY A 148 13.55 22.55 -14.80
CA GLY A 148 14.57 22.36 -15.84
C GLY A 148 15.48 21.16 -15.57
N ILE A 149 15.94 20.99 -14.33
CA ILE A 149 16.75 19.85 -13.90
C ILE A 149 15.97 18.53 -14.03
N VAL A 150 14.72 18.50 -13.56
CA VAL A 150 13.87 17.31 -13.67
C VAL A 150 13.61 16.94 -15.13
N HIS A 151 13.37 17.94 -15.98
CA HIS A 151 13.19 17.71 -17.42
C HIS A 151 14.45 17.13 -18.06
N GLU A 152 15.61 17.74 -17.79
CA GLU A 152 16.90 17.25 -18.32
C GLU A 152 17.20 15.82 -17.86
N ALA A 153 17.00 15.52 -16.57
CA ALA A 153 17.17 14.17 -16.04
C ALA A 153 16.25 13.16 -16.74
N SER A 154 15.00 13.55 -17.03
CA SER A 154 14.04 12.71 -17.74
C SER A 154 14.48 12.39 -19.18
N VAL A 155 15.15 13.32 -19.85
CA VAL A 155 15.58 13.17 -21.25
C VAL A 155 16.92 12.46 -21.35
N SER A 156 17.89 12.82 -20.49
CA SER A 156 19.25 12.27 -20.51
C SER A 156 19.35 10.87 -19.90
N GLY A 157 18.44 10.54 -18.98
CA GLY A 157 18.52 9.32 -18.17
C GLY A 157 19.50 9.41 -17.00
N GLU A 158 20.11 10.58 -16.77
CA GLU A 158 20.92 10.86 -15.57
C GLU A 158 20.02 11.01 -14.35
N ASN A 159 20.56 10.79 -13.15
CA ASN A 159 19.79 11.05 -11.93
C ASN A 159 19.73 12.55 -11.61
N ILE A 160 18.79 12.93 -10.75
CA ILE A 160 18.57 14.35 -10.37
C ILE A 160 19.83 14.98 -9.77
N ARG A 161 20.60 14.25 -8.96
CA ARG A 161 21.82 14.75 -8.31
C ARG A 161 22.89 15.11 -9.33
N GLU A 162 23.13 14.26 -10.33
CA GLU A 162 24.11 14.48 -11.40
C GLU A 162 23.76 15.72 -12.24
N VAL A 163 22.49 15.82 -12.61
CA VAL A 163 22.02 16.97 -13.40
C VAL A 163 22.08 18.27 -12.58
N ALA A 164 21.66 18.23 -11.31
CA ALA A 164 21.70 19.40 -10.43
C ALA A 164 23.14 19.91 -10.20
N LEU A 165 24.10 18.99 -10.01
CA LEU A 165 25.50 19.33 -9.85
C LEU A 165 26.06 20.04 -11.10
N ARG A 166 25.62 19.65 -12.29
CA ARG A 166 26.02 20.25 -13.57
C ARG A 166 25.32 21.57 -13.89
N MET A 167 24.09 21.76 -13.43
CA MET A 167 23.23 22.90 -13.79
C MET A 167 23.16 23.99 -12.72
N THR A 168 23.74 23.78 -11.54
CA THR A 168 23.72 24.73 -10.42
C THR A 168 25.10 24.90 -9.81
N ASP A 169 25.26 25.89 -8.93
CA ASP A 169 26.48 26.11 -8.12
C ASP A 169 26.44 25.36 -6.78
N LEU A 170 25.48 24.43 -6.60
CA LEU A 170 25.38 23.62 -5.37
C LEU A 170 26.51 22.61 -5.29
N THR A 171 27.10 22.47 -4.08
CA THR A 171 28.14 21.47 -3.84
C THR A 171 27.53 20.07 -3.68
N GLU A 172 28.37 19.03 -3.75
CA GLU A 172 27.94 17.65 -3.52
C GLU A 172 27.32 17.49 -2.12
N GLU A 173 27.93 18.06 -1.10
CA GLU A 173 27.44 17.99 0.27
C GLU A 173 26.08 18.67 0.44
N GLN A 174 25.88 19.83 -0.22
CA GLN A 174 24.59 20.51 -0.21
C GLN A 174 23.51 19.68 -0.90
N LEU A 175 23.83 19.03 -2.03
CA LEU A 175 22.90 18.17 -2.74
C LEU A 175 22.56 16.93 -1.93
N ASP A 176 23.51 16.32 -1.23
CA ASP A 176 23.28 15.16 -0.37
C ASP A 176 22.34 15.50 0.80
N GLU A 177 22.45 16.70 1.38
CA GLU A 177 21.55 17.19 2.41
C GLU A 177 20.15 17.52 1.87
N ILE A 178 20.05 18.20 0.72
CA ILE A 178 18.78 18.62 0.13
C ILE A 178 17.98 17.40 -0.36
N LEU A 179 18.65 16.43 -0.96
CA LEU A 179 18.04 15.24 -1.56
C LEU A 179 17.91 14.07 -0.58
N GLU A 180 18.15 14.28 0.72
CA GLU A 180 17.94 13.23 1.74
C GLU A 180 16.45 12.88 1.84
N PRO A 181 16.03 11.65 1.47
CA PRO A 181 14.61 11.31 1.37
C PRO A 181 13.85 11.43 2.69
N LEU A 182 14.46 11.10 3.83
CA LEU A 182 13.81 11.19 5.14
C LEU A 182 13.45 12.62 5.50
N SER A 183 14.29 13.59 5.11
CA SER A 183 14.02 15.01 5.36
C SER A 183 12.75 15.53 4.67
N MET A 184 12.28 14.82 3.62
CA MET A 184 11.08 15.18 2.87
C MET A 184 9.80 14.63 3.51
N THR A 185 9.90 13.68 4.45
CA THR A 185 8.75 13.06 5.11
C THR A 185 8.32 13.81 6.38
N GLU A 186 9.15 14.74 6.86
CA GLU A 186 8.85 15.53 8.05
C GLU A 186 8.25 16.89 7.69
N PRO A 187 7.26 17.38 8.46
CA PRO A 187 6.73 18.73 8.27
C PRO A 187 7.84 19.75 8.49
N LYS A 188 8.14 20.56 7.50
CA LYS A 188 9.01 21.73 7.71
C LYS A 188 8.26 22.75 8.54
N ALA A 189 8.83 23.15 9.69
CA ALA A 189 8.27 24.14 10.59
C ALA A 189 8.14 25.53 9.94
#